data_e16bcebe8d5a01c41ae011f990f90c66
#
_entry.id   e16bcebe8d5a01c41ae011f990f90c66
#
_cell.length_a   1.000
_cell.length_b   1.000
_cell.length_c   1.000
_cell.angle_alpha   90.00
_cell.angle_beta   90.00
_cell.angle_gamma   90.00
#
_symmetry.space_group_name_H-M   'P 1'
#
loop_
_entity.id
_entity.type
_entity.pdbx_description
1 polymer ?
#
loop_
_entity_poly.entity_id
_entity_poly.type
_entity_poly.pdbx_seq_one_letter_code
_entity_poly.pdbx_strand_id
1 'polypeptide(L)'
;AMTGDHHGIEHARWKDLKSDYTDHFGAFAVIRNPWDRVVSRYFFAKKVIEVERKVDASYADVSSFEAFLEERHKWGNQPFMWHRAIRGWYPALDHVSDNAGNVRCDIIRFEQLNADLIKYFNIPQMSRARNVTALNEGSYRDMYNTDTANIVGDWYKEDIDYFGYDFGTGPSKNYWRLDNE
;
A
#
# COMPACT_ATOMS: atom_id res chain seq x y z
N ALA A 1 -15.87 13.28 -8.13
CA ALA A 1 -16.01 12.16 -9.04
C ALA A 1 -14.75 12.10 -9.86
N MET A 2 -13.87 11.19 -9.56
CA MET A 2 -12.71 10.96 -10.41
C MET A 2 -13.24 10.53 -11.76
N THR A 3 -12.87 11.27 -12.76
CA THR A 3 -13.24 11.10 -14.14
C THR A 3 -12.98 9.67 -14.54
N GLY A 4 -13.91 9.04 -15.23
CA GLY A 4 -13.89 7.62 -15.60
C GLY A 4 -12.74 7.11 -16.49
N ASP A 5 -11.59 7.74 -16.39
CA ASP A 5 -10.33 7.25 -16.94
C ASP A 5 -9.67 6.32 -15.92
N HIS A 6 -10.09 5.09 -15.95
CA HIS A 6 -9.59 4.03 -15.06
C HIS A 6 -8.09 3.66 -15.27
N HIS A 7 -7.39 4.35 -16.14
CA HIS A 7 -6.05 3.98 -16.58
C HIS A 7 -4.95 4.80 -15.91
N GLY A 8 -4.58 4.39 -14.73
CA GLY A 8 -3.37 4.89 -14.07
C GLY A 8 -3.59 6.02 -13.04
N ILE A 9 -4.63 6.82 -13.16
CA ILE A 9 -4.89 7.96 -12.26
C ILE A 9 -5.41 7.49 -10.89
N GLU A 10 -6.20 6.42 -10.84
CA GLU A 10 -6.80 5.88 -9.60
C GLU A 10 -5.78 5.49 -8.52
N HIS A 11 -4.56 5.29 -8.95
CA HIS A 11 -3.48 4.94 -8.05
C HIS A 11 -2.28 5.87 -8.25
N ALA A 12 -2.46 7.05 -8.80
CA ALA A 12 -1.39 8.00 -9.02
C ALA A 12 -0.68 8.34 -7.71
N ARG A 13 0.62 8.56 -7.80
CA ARG A 13 1.36 9.18 -6.70
C ARG A 13 0.98 10.64 -6.64
N TRP A 14 1.10 11.28 -5.47
CA TRP A 14 0.82 12.70 -5.35
C TRP A 14 1.53 13.53 -6.43
N LYS A 15 2.81 13.28 -6.65
CA LYS A 15 3.64 13.97 -7.63
C LYS A 15 3.26 13.76 -9.09
N ASP A 16 2.40 12.77 -9.39
CA ASP A 16 1.89 12.49 -10.74
C ASP A 16 0.51 13.13 -10.97
N LEU A 17 -0.09 13.72 -9.94
CA LEU A 17 -1.38 14.41 -10.05
C LEU A 17 -1.21 15.78 -10.72
N LYS A 18 -2.25 16.19 -11.46
CA LYS A 18 -2.31 17.54 -12.02
C LYS A 18 -2.54 18.57 -10.91
N SER A 19 -1.99 19.77 -11.07
CA SER A 19 -2.16 20.89 -10.13
C SER A 19 -3.62 21.22 -9.82
N ASP A 20 -4.51 21.09 -10.79
CA ASP A 20 -5.96 21.31 -10.60
C ASP A 20 -6.55 20.42 -9.48
N TYR A 21 -5.95 19.25 -9.21
CA TYR A 21 -6.38 18.39 -8.10
C TYR A 21 -5.64 18.74 -6.80
N THR A 22 -4.34 18.96 -6.88
CA THR A 22 -3.51 19.17 -5.69
C THR A 22 -3.74 20.53 -5.03
N ASP A 23 -4.16 21.54 -5.80
CA ASP A 23 -4.34 22.91 -5.32
C ASP A 23 -5.76 23.17 -4.76
N HIS A 24 -6.73 22.31 -5.08
CA HIS A 24 -8.15 22.56 -4.75
C HIS A 24 -8.78 21.53 -3.83
N PHE A 25 -8.14 20.36 -3.61
CA PHE A 25 -8.71 19.27 -2.83
C PHE A 25 -7.78 18.83 -1.71
N GLY A 26 -8.31 18.74 -0.50
CA GLY A 26 -7.68 17.99 0.58
C GLY A 26 -7.61 16.51 0.20
N ALA A 27 -6.51 15.86 0.52
CA ALA A 27 -6.30 14.44 0.24
C ALA A 27 -5.93 13.68 1.51
N PHE A 28 -6.33 12.42 1.55
CA PHE A 28 -5.82 11.46 2.54
C PHE A 28 -5.34 10.19 1.85
N ALA A 29 -4.43 9.52 2.50
CA ALA A 29 -3.95 8.21 2.08
C ALA A 29 -4.06 7.20 3.22
N VAL A 30 -4.36 5.96 2.86
CA VAL A 30 -4.32 4.84 3.80
C VAL A 30 -2.99 4.13 3.64
N ILE A 31 -2.18 4.15 4.69
CA ILE A 31 -0.93 3.40 4.75
C ILE A 31 -1.12 2.11 5.54
N ARG A 32 -0.23 1.15 5.32
CA ARG A 32 -0.26 -0.16 5.95
C ARG A 32 1.17 -0.58 6.27
N ASN A 33 1.34 -1.34 7.35
CA ASN A 33 2.61 -1.97 7.68
C ASN A 33 3.24 -2.61 6.43
N PRO A 34 4.49 -2.28 6.08
CA PRO A 34 5.12 -2.74 4.83
C PRO A 34 5.13 -4.25 4.68
N TRP A 35 5.40 -5.00 5.73
CA TRP A 35 5.41 -6.47 5.70
C TRP A 35 4.00 -7.03 5.46
N ASP A 36 3.00 -6.50 6.14
CA ASP A 36 1.61 -6.89 5.93
C ASP A 36 1.12 -6.52 4.52
N ARG A 37 1.55 -5.36 4.01
CA ARG A 37 1.27 -4.91 2.65
C ARG A 37 1.81 -5.89 1.60
N VAL A 38 3.05 -6.36 1.76
CA VAL A 38 3.67 -7.32 0.83
C VAL A 38 2.94 -8.65 0.83
N VAL A 39 2.61 -9.19 2.00
CA VAL A 39 1.82 -10.43 2.11
C VAL A 39 0.44 -10.27 1.47
N SER A 40 -0.22 -9.16 1.73
CA SER A 40 -1.52 -8.87 1.09
C SER A 40 -1.43 -8.83 -0.43
N ARG A 41 -0.34 -8.32 -0.98
CA ARG A 41 -0.08 -8.29 -2.43
C ARG A 41 0.19 -9.67 -3.00
N TYR A 42 0.93 -10.49 -2.29
CA TYR A 42 1.16 -11.88 -2.67
C TYR A 42 -0.16 -12.64 -2.80
N PHE A 43 -1.01 -12.58 -1.79
CA PHE A 43 -2.31 -13.24 -1.84
C PHE A 43 -3.25 -12.65 -2.89
N PHE A 44 -3.19 -11.34 -3.11
CA PHE A 44 -3.94 -10.72 -4.21
C PHE A 44 -3.44 -11.22 -5.57
N ALA A 45 -2.13 -11.26 -5.80
CA ALA A 45 -1.54 -11.79 -7.03
C ALA A 45 -1.95 -13.26 -7.25
N LYS A 46 -1.81 -14.08 -6.22
CA LYS A 46 -2.22 -15.49 -6.25
C LYS A 46 -3.70 -15.66 -6.60
N LYS A 47 -4.56 -14.85 -5.98
CA LYS A 47 -5.99 -14.86 -6.26
C LYS A 47 -6.29 -14.54 -7.73
N VAL A 48 -5.74 -13.45 -8.28
CA VAL A 48 -6.07 -13.02 -9.64
C VAL A 48 -5.42 -13.87 -10.73
N ILE A 49 -4.29 -14.50 -10.44
CA ILE A 49 -3.58 -15.40 -11.36
C ILE A 49 -4.15 -16.81 -11.31
N GLU A 50 -4.19 -17.42 -10.13
CA GLU A 50 -4.51 -18.85 -10.00
C GLU A 50 -6.01 -19.13 -9.89
N VAL A 51 -6.73 -18.30 -9.12
CA VAL A 51 -8.15 -18.55 -8.79
C VAL A 51 -9.07 -17.90 -9.81
N GLU A 52 -8.95 -16.59 -9.98
CA GLU A 52 -9.82 -15.83 -10.88
C GLU A 52 -9.37 -15.86 -12.34
N ARG A 53 -8.12 -16.23 -12.60
CA ARG A 53 -7.50 -16.30 -13.93
C ARG A 53 -7.71 -15.04 -14.77
N LYS A 54 -7.73 -13.89 -14.11
CA LYS A 54 -7.87 -12.57 -14.76
C LYS A 54 -6.57 -12.04 -15.34
N VAL A 55 -5.46 -12.60 -14.88
CA VAL A 55 -4.10 -12.21 -15.27
C VAL A 55 -3.35 -13.50 -15.61
N ASP A 56 -2.53 -13.43 -16.66
CA ASP A 56 -1.73 -14.56 -17.12
C ASP A 56 -0.69 -14.99 -16.06
N ALA A 57 -0.41 -16.31 -15.98
CA ALA A 57 0.52 -16.87 -15.00
C ALA A 57 1.96 -16.35 -15.16
N SER A 58 2.35 -15.89 -16.34
CA SER A 58 3.66 -15.26 -16.57
C SER A 58 3.79 -13.86 -15.99
N TYR A 59 2.70 -13.30 -15.46
CA TYR A 59 2.66 -11.93 -14.97
C TYR A 59 3.47 -11.74 -13.69
N ALA A 60 3.41 -12.70 -12.76
CA ALA A 60 4.25 -12.73 -11.56
C ALA A 60 4.38 -14.17 -11.08
N ASP A 61 5.54 -14.53 -10.54
CA ASP A 61 5.73 -15.82 -9.89
C ASP A 61 5.05 -15.79 -8.50
N VAL A 62 4.02 -16.60 -8.35
CA VAL A 62 3.26 -16.76 -7.11
C VAL A 62 3.33 -18.17 -6.54
N SER A 63 4.26 -18.99 -7.03
CA SER A 63 4.47 -20.37 -6.61
C SER A 63 4.83 -20.49 -5.12
N SER A 64 5.60 -19.54 -4.60
CA SER A 64 5.87 -19.37 -3.17
C SER A 64 5.94 -17.90 -2.80
N PHE A 65 5.96 -17.60 -1.51
CA PHE A 65 6.14 -16.23 -1.04
C PHE A 65 7.53 -15.69 -1.36
N GLU A 66 8.55 -16.51 -1.23
CA GLU A 66 9.94 -16.19 -1.58
C GLU A 66 10.08 -15.91 -3.08
N ALA A 67 9.49 -16.73 -3.93
CA ALA A 67 9.47 -16.49 -5.37
C ALA A 67 8.80 -15.15 -5.72
N PHE A 68 7.72 -14.81 -5.03
CA PHE A 68 7.07 -13.51 -5.19
C PHE A 68 7.93 -12.34 -4.73
N LEU A 69 8.74 -12.49 -3.69
CA LEU A 69 9.68 -11.46 -3.26
C LEU A 69 10.75 -11.18 -4.33
N GLU A 70 11.20 -12.20 -5.07
CA GLU A 70 12.14 -12.05 -6.18
C GLU A 70 11.57 -11.21 -7.34
N GLU A 71 10.26 -11.12 -7.48
CA GLU A 71 9.63 -10.21 -8.45
C GLU A 71 10.03 -8.74 -8.23
N ARG A 72 10.43 -8.35 -7.01
CA ARG A 72 10.96 -7.02 -6.70
C ARG A 72 12.17 -6.66 -7.55
N HIS A 73 13.07 -7.60 -7.80
CA HIS A 73 14.26 -7.38 -8.61
C HIS A 73 13.90 -7.11 -10.08
N LYS A 74 12.84 -7.72 -10.58
CA LYS A 74 12.36 -7.51 -11.94
C LYS A 74 11.65 -6.18 -12.12
N TRP A 75 10.82 -5.80 -11.14
CA TRP A 75 9.84 -4.73 -11.29
C TRP A 75 10.08 -3.51 -10.39
N GLY A 76 10.95 -3.62 -9.40
CA GLY A 76 11.16 -2.58 -8.38
C GLY A 76 11.59 -1.22 -8.90
N ASN A 77 12.33 -1.21 -10.02
CA ASN A 77 12.82 0.01 -10.65
C ASN A 77 12.05 0.39 -11.91
N GLN A 78 10.96 -0.31 -12.22
CA GLN A 78 10.15 0.02 -13.38
C GLN A 78 9.38 1.32 -13.16
N PRO A 79 9.15 2.10 -14.21
CA PRO A 79 8.25 3.26 -14.13
C PRO A 79 6.89 2.85 -13.58
N PHE A 80 6.22 3.83 -13.03
CA PHE A 80 4.86 3.66 -12.56
C PHE A 80 3.99 2.97 -13.62
N MET A 81 3.54 1.78 -13.31
CA MET A 81 2.82 0.91 -14.24
C MET A 81 1.39 0.69 -13.79
N TRP A 82 0.51 0.44 -14.76
CA TRP A 82 -0.89 0.20 -14.52
C TRP A 82 -1.16 -0.98 -13.56
N HIS A 83 -0.48 -2.11 -13.72
CA HIS A 83 -0.68 -3.32 -12.90
C HIS A 83 0.07 -3.31 -11.55
N ARG A 84 0.30 -2.20 -10.96
CA ARG A 84 1.10 -2.04 -9.74
C ARG A 84 0.55 -2.68 -8.48
N ALA A 85 -0.73 -3.06 -8.44
CA ALA A 85 -1.25 -3.88 -7.35
C ALA A 85 -0.43 -5.16 -7.16
N ILE A 86 0.14 -5.69 -8.24
CA ILE A 86 1.04 -6.85 -8.23
C ILE A 86 2.50 -6.43 -8.38
N ARG A 87 2.82 -5.57 -9.35
CA ARG A 87 4.20 -5.24 -9.74
C ARG A 87 4.76 -3.95 -9.15
N GLY A 88 3.94 -3.08 -8.58
CA GLY A 88 4.40 -1.81 -8.01
C GLY A 88 4.99 -2.00 -6.61
N TRP A 89 6.29 -1.91 -6.50
CA TRP A 89 7.05 -2.07 -5.25
C TRP A 89 7.44 -0.73 -4.62
N TYR A 90 6.68 0.32 -4.89
CA TYR A 90 6.95 1.65 -4.40
C TYR A 90 6.69 1.76 -2.89
N PRO A 91 7.55 2.51 -2.16
CA PRO A 91 7.26 2.92 -0.79
C PRO A 91 5.94 3.70 -0.69
N ALA A 92 5.31 3.68 0.48
CA ALA A 92 4.13 4.50 0.73
C ALA A 92 4.48 5.99 0.69
N LEU A 93 5.65 6.37 1.18
CA LEU A 93 6.16 7.75 1.07
C LEU A 93 6.22 8.25 -0.37
N ASP A 94 6.63 7.41 -1.32
CA ASP A 94 6.65 7.79 -2.75
C ASP A 94 5.25 8.11 -3.30
N HIS A 95 4.21 7.51 -2.73
CA HIS A 95 2.82 7.79 -3.12
C HIS A 95 2.28 9.10 -2.55
N VAL A 96 2.70 9.48 -1.36
CA VAL A 96 2.08 10.59 -0.61
C VAL A 96 2.91 11.88 -0.63
N SER A 97 4.13 11.82 -1.17
CA SER A 97 5.06 12.96 -1.19
C SER A 97 5.11 13.68 -2.53
N ASP A 98 5.40 14.98 -2.46
CA ASP A 98 5.74 15.78 -3.63
C ASP A 98 7.18 15.52 -4.12
N ASN A 99 7.61 16.23 -5.15
CA ASN A 99 8.95 16.08 -5.71
C ASN A 99 10.07 16.59 -4.78
N ALA A 100 9.74 17.34 -3.75
CA ALA A 100 10.67 17.79 -2.72
C ALA A 100 10.74 16.82 -1.52
N GLY A 101 9.93 15.75 -1.53
CA GLY A 101 9.87 14.75 -0.45
C GLY A 101 8.93 15.12 0.70
N ASN A 102 8.17 16.22 0.59
CA ASN A 102 7.21 16.59 1.62
C ASN A 102 5.93 15.76 1.48
N VAL A 103 5.44 15.20 2.57
CA VAL A 103 4.13 14.54 2.62
C VAL A 103 3.03 15.58 2.42
N ARG A 104 2.10 15.31 1.51
CA ARG A 104 1.10 16.26 1.01
C ARG A 104 -0.35 15.84 1.26
N CYS A 105 -0.57 14.79 2.03
CA CYS A 105 -1.91 14.33 2.38
C CYS A 105 -1.95 13.83 3.82
N ASP A 106 -3.14 13.84 4.40
CA ASP A 106 -3.38 13.24 5.70
C ASP A 106 -3.17 11.72 5.64
N ILE A 107 -2.65 11.14 6.69
CA ILE A 107 -2.32 9.72 6.76
C ILE A 107 -3.25 9.00 7.72
N ILE A 108 -3.93 7.99 7.20
CA ILE A 108 -4.80 7.07 7.94
C ILE A 108 -4.14 5.71 7.98
N ARG A 109 -4.19 5.06 9.15
CA ARG A 109 -3.53 3.76 9.37
C ARG A 109 -4.49 2.62 9.05
N PHE A 110 -4.05 1.70 8.21
CA PHE A 110 -4.83 0.50 7.88
C PHE A 110 -5.12 -0.35 9.11
N GLU A 111 -4.18 -0.46 10.03
CA GLU A 111 -4.29 -1.25 11.26
C GLU A 111 -5.36 -0.71 12.22
N GLN A 112 -5.75 0.54 12.07
CA GLN A 112 -6.79 1.21 12.83
C GLN A 112 -7.85 1.85 11.93
N LEU A 113 -8.00 1.34 10.72
CA LEU A 113 -8.75 1.95 9.62
C LEU A 113 -10.15 2.41 10.03
N ASN A 114 -10.93 1.55 10.68
CA ASN A 114 -12.30 1.89 11.06
C ASN A 114 -12.33 3.04 12.08
N ALA A 115 -11.49 2.98 13.12
CA ALA A 115 -11.42 4.01 14.14
C ALA A 115 -10.93 5.35 13.57
N ASP A 116 -9.88 5.30 12.78
CA ASP A 116 -9.29 6.48 12.15
C ASP A 116 -10.28 7.13 11.15
N LEU A 117 -10.97 6.35 10.31
CA LEU A 117 -11.95 6.90 9.35
C LEU A 117 -13.20 7.46 10.03
N ILE A 118 -13.74 6.79 11.05
CA ILE A 118 -14.85 7.30 11.84
C ILE A 118 -14.51 8.67 12.43
N LYS A 119 -13.34 8.79 13.02
CA LYS A 119 -12.85 10.02 13.63
C LYS A 119 -12.53 11.10 12.59
N TYR A 120 -11.86 10.73 11.49
CA TYR A 120 -11.45 11.65 10.44
C TYR A 120 -12.65 12.30 9.73
N PHE A 121 -13.64 11.49 9.35
CA PHE A 121 -14.84 11.96 8.66
C PHE A 121 -15.99 12.34 9.58
N ASN A 122 -15.85 12.15 10.90
CA ASN A 122 -16.91 12.38 11.88
C ASN A 122 -18.22 11.62 11.54
N ILE A 123 -18.10 10.35 11.19
CA ILE A 123 -19.22 9.48 10.82
C ILE A 123 -19.53 8.49 11.95
N PRO A 124 -20.80 8.05 12.12
CA PRO A 124 -21.19 7.20 13.26
C PRO A 124 -20.65 5.77 13.18
N GLN A 125 -20.45 5.26 11.96
CA GLN A 125 -19.91 3.92 11.73
C GLN A 125 -19.42 3.76 10.29
N MET A 126 -18.55 2.77 10.08
CA MET A 126 -18.09 2.39 8.76
C MET A 126 -19.02 1.37 8.10
N SER A 127 -19.11 1.42 6.78
CA SER A 127 -19.70 0.34 5.98
C SER A 127 -18.86 -0.94 6.09
N ARG A 128 -19.44 -2.08 5.67
CA ARG A 128 -18.75 -3.37 5.69
C ARG A 128 -17.44 -3.32 4.93
N ALA A 129 -16.42 -3.98 5.47
CA ALA A 129 -15.14 -4.19 4.78
C ALA A 129 -15.37 -4.85 3.40
N ARG A 130 -14.67 -4.34 2.39
CA ARG A 130 -14.64 -4.89 1.04
C ARG A 130 -13.21 -5.33 0.70
N ASN A 131 -13.08 -6.20 -0.29
CA ASN A 131 -11.79 -6.70 -0.77
C ASN A 131 -10.97 -7.45 0.29
N VAL A 132 -11.63 -8.12 1.22
CA VAL A 132 -10.97 -9.04 2.13
C VAL A 132 -10.56 -10.27 1.32
N THR A 133 -9.27 -10.57 1.29
CA THR A 133 -8.75 -11.77 0.63
C THR A 133 -8.86 -12.93 1.61
N ALA A 134 -9.83 -13.82 1.40
CA ALA A 134 -10.10 -14.99 2.27
C ALA A 134 -8.95 -16.04 2.30
N LEU A 135 -7.91 -15.84 1.49
CA LEU A 135 -6.76 -16.74 1.40
C LEU A 135 -5.72 -16.53 2.52
N ASN A 136 -5.88 -15.49 3.33
CA ASN A 136 -4.97 -15.19 4.42
C ASN A 136 -5.67 -15.45 5.77
N GLU A 137 -5.67 -16.70 6.21
CA GLU A 137 -6.25 -17.13 7.50
C GLU A 137 -5.29 -16.97 8.70
N GLY A 138 -4.10 -16.42 8.50
CA GLY A 138 -3.08 -16.28 9.53
C GLY A 138 -2.54 -14.85 9.70
N SER A 139 -1.60 -14.71 10.60
CA SER A 139 -0.83 -13.48 10.71
C SER A 139 0.12 -13.34 9.51
N TYR A 140 0.30 -12.12 9.00
CA TYR A 140 1.33 -11.89 7.97
C TYR A 140 2.72 -12.35 8.42
N ARG A 141 2.97 -12.37 9.74
CA ARG A 141 4.25 -12.78 10.33
C ARG A 141 4.58 -14.24 10.03
N ASP A 142 3.56 -15.08 9.92
CA ASP A 142 3.72 -16.51 9.67
C ASP A 142 4.28 -16.80 8.25
N MET A 143 4.22 -15.81 7.36
CA MET A 143 4.76 -15.89 6.01
C MET A 143 6.26 -15.59 5.94
N TYR A 144 6.85 -15.06 7.00
CA TYR A 144 8.22 -14.59 7.02
C TYR A 144 9.14 -15.51 7.82
N ASN A 145 10.34 -15.69 7.32
CA ASN A 145 11.50 -16.04 8.13
C ASN A 145 12.35 -14.78 8.40
N THR A 146 13.43 -14.92 9.15
CA THR A 146 14.29 -13.79 9.51
C THR A 146 14.86 -13.07 8.29
N ASP A 147 15.30 -13.84 7.29
CA ASP A 147 15.94 -13.26 6.09
C ASP A 147 14.93 -12.49 5.24
N THR A 148 13.77 -13.08 4.97
CA THR A 148 12.72 -12.41 4.19
C THR A 148 12.15 -11.19 4.92
N ALA A 149 12.06 -11.23 6.26
CA ALA A 149 11.63 -10.07 7.04
C ALA A 149 12.66 -8.93 6.94
N ASN A 150 13.96 -9.22 7.02
CA ASN A 150 15.01 -8.23 6.87
C ASN A 150 15.03 -7.63 5.46
N ILE A 151 14.92 -8.47 4.42
CA ILE A 151 14.87 -8.01 3.01
C ILE A 151 13.73 -7.01 2.81
N VAL A 152 12.53 -7.30 3.28
CA VAL A 152 11.39 -6.38 3.16
C VAL A 152 11.60 -5.13 4.02
N GLY A 153 12.18 -5.27 5.21
CA GLY A 153 12.57 -4.16 6.07
C GLY A 153 13.51 -3.18 5.37
N ASP A 154 14.54 -3.69 4.70
CA ASP A 154 15.49 -2.88 3.95
C ASP A 154 14.83 -2.17 2.77
N TRP A 155 13.96 -2.84 2.03
CA TRP A 155 13.26 -2.25 0.88
C TRP A 155 12.36 -1.07 1.25
N TYR A 156 11.76 -1.13 2.43
CA TYR A 156 10.81 -0.11 2.90
C TYR A 156 11.29 0.65 4.13
N LYS A 157 12.61 0.73 4.31
CA LYS A 157 13.22 1.40 5.47
C LYS A 157 12.70 2.83 5.65
N GLU A 158 12.54 3.59 4.57
CA GLU A 158 12.02 4.96 4.62
C GLU A 158 10.59 5.02 5.14
N ASP A 159 9.70 4.12 4.68
CA ASP A 159 8.33 4.00 5.19
C ASP A 159 8.32 3.64 6.67
N ILE A 160 9.19 2.70 7.06
CA ILE A 160 9.30 2.19 8.44
C ILE A 160 9.72 3.32 9.37
N ASP A 161 10.79 4.01 9.03
CA ASP A 161 11.35 5.09 9.84
C ASP A 161 10.38 6.28 9.94
N TYR A 162 9.77 6.66 8.81
CA TYR A 162 8.87 7.82 8.76
C TYR A 162 7.56 7.56 9.50
N PHE A 163 6.88 6.45 9.21
CA PHE A 163 5.56 6.15 9.78
C PHE A 163 5.63 5.42 11.13
N GLY A 164 6.82 5.04 11.59
CA GLY A 164 7.02 4.38 12.89
C GLY A 164 6.50 2.96 12.93
N TYR A 165 6.73 2.18 11.87
CA TYR A 165 6.44 0.75 11.85
C TYR A 165 7.59 -0.08 12.41
N ASP A 166 7.27 -1.27 12.86
CA ASP A 166 8.18 -2.40 13.01
C ASP A 166 7.49 -3.71 12.60
N PHE A 167 8.24 -4.80 12.60
CA PHE A 167 7.70 -6.10 12.19
C PHE A 167 6.66 -6.65 13.18
N GLY A 168 6.78 -6.33 14.45
CA GLY A 168 6.00 -6.93 15.54
C GLY A 168 4.79 -6.13 15.99
N THR A 169 4.80 -4.82 15.78
CA THR A 169 3.80 -3.90 16.34
C THR A 169 3.08 -3.09 15.27
N GLY A 170 1.99 -2.48 15.65
CA GLY A 170 1.31 -1.49 14.81
C GLY A 170 2.06 -0.16 14.77
N PRO A 171 1.62 0.78 13.94
CA PRO A 171 2.27 2.06 13.77
C PRO A 171 2.22 2.87 15.08
N SER A 172 3.37 3.44 15.45
CA SER A 172 3.48 4.30 16.63
C SER A 172 3.02 5.74 16.36
N LYS A 173 2.96 6.14 15.11
CA LYS A 173 2.65 7.51 14.70
C LYS A 173 1.30 7.61 13.99
N ASN A 174 0.64 8.75 14.19
CA ASN A 174 -0.58 9.13 13.48
C ASN A 174 -0.38 10.53 12.89
N TYR A 175 -0.53 10.65 11.59
CA TYR A 175 -0.27 11.88 10.84
C TYR A 175 -1.53 12.48 10.20
N TRP A 176 -2.72 12.06 10.61
CA TRP A 176 -3.90 12.67 10.07
C TRP A 176 -4.10 14.08 10.64
N ARG A 177 -4.44 15.01 9.76
CA ARG A 177 -4.48 16.46 10.00
C ARG A 177 -3.09 17.04 10.27
N LEU A 178 -2.21 16.89 9.29
CA LEU A 178 -0.85 17.45 9.32
C LEU A 178 -0.82 18.97 9.55
N ASP A 179 -1.89 19.69 9.21
CA ASP A 179 -1.97 21.15 9.37
C ASP A 179 -2.24 21.62 10.82
N ASN A 180 -2.32 20.72 11.78
CA ASN A 180 -2.68 21.00 13.17
C ASN A 180 -1.57 20.63 14.18
N GLU A 181 -0.32 20.48 13.74
CA GLU A 181 0.84 20.36 14.62
C GLU A 181 1.63 21.65 14.72
#